data_99863a867ccc32fb17ce6d93ff4e6780
#
_entry.id   99863a867ccc32fb17ce6d93ff4e6780
#
_cell.length_a   1.000
_cell.length_b   1.000
_cell.length_c   1.000
_cell.angle_alpha   90.00
_cell.angle_beta   90.00
_cell.angle_gamma   90.00
#
_symmetry.space_group_name_H-M   'P 1'
#
loop_
_entity.id
_entity.type
_entity.pdbx_description
1 polymer ?
#
loop_
_entity_poly.entity_id
_entity_poly.type
_entity_poly.pdbx_seq_one_letter_code
_entity_poly.pdbx_strand_id
1 'polypeptide(L)'
;PTGIILLGGGEDSNPARRWGRAQISDSGDRFTEAMALARRFPEARVVFTGGSGAVRNLGTYGGTQAGIAEDLLLSLGLSRDRLTLETRSRNTAENATLTHALVAPEAGERWILVTSAFHMPRAMRSFKRAGWPELVPWPVDFRSERLRDGLGWNLADNLDQLNTAMKETVGLLAYRVAGR
;
A
#
# COMPACT_ATOMS: atom_id res chain seq x y z
N PRO A 1 -10.66 9.60 12.09
CA PRO A 1 -10.55 8.17 11.78
C PRO A 1 -9.91 7.43 12.94
N THR A 2 -10.28 6.16 13.12
CA THR A 2 -9.67 5.25 14.10
C THR A 2 -8.27 4.83 13.66
N GLY A 3 -8.07 4.68 12.34
CA GLY A 3 -6.78 4.31 11.81
C GLY A 3 -6.57 4.64 10.35
N ILE A 4 -5.32 4.51 9.95
CA ILE A 4 -4.80 4.75 8.61
C ILE A 4 -4.14 3.46 8.15
N ILE A 5 -4.60 2.90 7.03
CA ILE A 5 -4.04 1.70 6.41
C ILE A 5 -3.17 2.15 5.24
N LEU A 6 -1.89 1.88 5.32
CA LEU A 6 -0.93 2.10 4.25
C LEU A 6 -0.70 0.77 3.51
N LEU A 7 -1.16 0.70 2.27
CA LEU A 7 -0.98 -0.48 1.44
C LEU A 7 0.41 -0.47 0.78
N GLY A 8 1.16 -1.54 0.96
CA GLY A 8 2.51 -1.71 0.42
C GLY A 8 2.59 -1.65 -1.11
N GLY A 9 3.81 -1.55 -1.63
CA GLY A 9 4.13 -1.43 -3.05
C GLY A 9 4.75 -0.08 -3.42
N GLY A 10 5.13 0.73 -2.42
CA GLY A 10 5.94 1.93 -2.58
C GLY A 10 7.40 1.73 -2.13
N GLU A 11 7.76 0.55 -1.66
CA GLU A 11 9.10 0.18 -1.21
C GLU A 11 9.92 -0.40 -2.37
N ASP A 12 11.22 -0.07 -2.40
CA ASP A 12 12.15 -0.73 -3.29
C ASP A 12 13.14 -1.61 -2.51
N SER A 13 12.86 -2.92 -2.53
CA SER A 13 13.60 -3.91 -1.73
C SER A 13 15.01 -4.17 -2.23
N ASN A 14 15.27 -4.05 -3.55
CA ASN A 14 16.57 -4.38 -4.12
C ASN A 14 17.64 -3.35 -3.77
N PRO A 15 17.45 -2.04 -4.01
CA PRO A 15 18.39 -1.03 -3.55
C PRO A 15 18.48 -0.96 -2.02
N ALA A 16 17.36 -1.12 -1.29
CA ALA A 16 17.36 -1.09 0.18
C ALA A 16 18.31 -2.13 0.75
N ARG A 17 18.28 -3.38 0.24
CA ARG A 17 19.23 -4.43 0.64
C ARG A 17 20.67 -4.09 0.29
N ARG A 18 20.89 -3.53 -0.89
CA ARG A 18 22.26 -3.22 -1.37
C ARG A 18 22.92 -2.10 -0.57
N TRP A 19 22.16 -1.08 -0.22
CA TRP A 19 22.69 0.14 0.39
C TRP A 19 22.46 0.23 1.89
N GLY A 20 21.74 -0.73 2.49
CA GLY A 20 21.47 -0.76 3.91
C GLY A 20 20.61 0.42 4.40
N ARG A 21 19.73 0.93 3.55
CA ARG A 21 18.83 2.06 3.86
C ARG A 21 17.47 1.85 3.20
N ALA A 22 16.42 2.31 3.85
CA ALA A 22 15.10 2.33 3.24
C ALA A 22 15.13 3.07 1.90
N GLN A 23 14.56 2.45 0.89
CA GLN A 23 14.42 3.01 -0.46
C GLN A 23 12.96 2.92 -0.87
N ILE A 24 12.49 3.96 -1.56
CA ILE A 24 11.12 4.04 -2.07
C ILE A 24 11.13 4.06 -3.59
N SER A 25 10.09 3.48 -4.18
CA SER A 25 9.83 3.50 -5.61
C SER A 25 9.04 4.75 -6.02
N ASP A 26 8.62 4.81 -7.27
CA ASP A 26 7.76 5.88 -7.79
C ASP A 26 6.45 6.05 -7.02
N SER A 27 6.01 5.01 -6.30
CA SER A 27 4.83 5.08 -5.43
C SER A 27 5.13 5.54 -3.99
N GLY A 28 6.25 6.22 -3.77
CA GLY A 28 6.66 6.78 -2.47
C GLY A 28 5.67 7.78 -1.88
N ASP A 29 4.83 8.40 -2.69
CA ASP A 29 3.76 9.30 -2.27
C ASP A 29 2.83 8.69 -1.21
N ARG A 30 2.70 7.36 -1.21
CA ARG A 30 1.92 6.64 -0.19
C ARG A 30 2.46 6.89 1.22
N PHE A 31 3.77 6.94 1.38
CA PHE A 31 4.42 7.17 2.68
C PHE A 31 4.29 8.61 3.13
N THR A 32 4.49 9.57 2.21
CA THR A 32 4.38 10.99 2.53
C THR A 32 2.97 11.35 2.95
N GLU A 33 1.96 10.86 2.23
CA GLU A 33 0.55 11.07 2.58
C GLU A 33 0.14 10.33 3.86
N ALA A 34 0.57 9.09 4.06
CA ALA A 34 0.30 8.39 5.32
C ALA A 34 0.87 9.16 6.52
N MET A 35 2.07 9.74 6.40
CA MET A 35 2.67 10.56 7.44
C MET A 35 1.95 11.91 7.64
N ALA A 36 1.49 12.54 6.57
CA ALA A 36 0.68 13.76 6.65
C ALA A 36 -0.63 13.49 7.40
N LEU A 37 -1.31 12.38 7.07
CA LEU A 37 -2.51 11.93 7.76
C LEU A 37 -2.24 11.57 9.23
N ALA A 38 -1.12 10.87 9.52
CA ALA A 38 -0.75 10.50 10.87
C ALA A 38 -0.47 11.71 11.77
N ARG A 39 0.05 12.81 11.20
CA ARG A 39 0.21 14.09 11.91
C ARG A 39 -1.11 14.80 12.11
N ARG A 40 -1.99 14.77 11.10
CA ARG A 40 -3.32 15.38 11.15
C ARG A 40 -4.25 14.68 12.15
N PHE A 41 -4.07 13.38 12.33
CA PHE A 41 -4.87 12.54 13.22
C PHE A 41 -3.95 11.83 14.23
N PRO A 42 -3.47 12.53 15.27
CA PRO A 42 -2.46 12.00 16.19
C PRO A 42 -2.91 10.77 16.96
N GLU A 43 -4.21 10.58 17.17
CA GLU A 43 -4.76 9.42 17.86
C GLU A 43 -5.01 8.21 16.95
N ALA A 44 -4.90 8.39 15.62
CA ALA A 44 -5.14 7.30 14.69
C ALA A 44 -4.00 6.28 14.71
N ARG A 45 -4.36 4.99 14.72
CA ARG A 45 -3.40 3.89 14.50
C ARG A 45 -2.90 3.93 13.06
N VAL A 46 -1.65 3.61 12.82
CA VAL A 46 -1.09 3.46 11.46
C VAL A 46 -0.79 1.98 11.24
N VAL A 47 -1.37 1.42 10.20
CA VAL A 47 -1.20 0.00 9.86
C VAL A 47 -0.58 -0.10 8.48
N PHE A 48 0.63 -0.60 8.41
CA PHE A 48 1.22 -1.00 7.14
C PHE A 48 0.82 -2.43 6.81
N THR A 49 0.41 -2.69 5.58
CA THR A 49 0.10 -4.03 5.10
C THR A 49 0.79 -4.30 3.77
N GLY A 50 1.70 -5.24 3.78
CA GLY A 50 2.49 -5.61 2.63
C GLY A 50 3.52 -6.67 3.03
N GLY A 51 3.21 -7.92 2.74
CA GLY A 51 4.15 -9.02 2.83
C GLY A 51 4.90 -9.19 1.51
N SER A 52 6.11 -9.71 1.54
CA SER A 52 6.78 -10.12 0.33
C SER A 52 6.13 -11.40 -0.19
N GLY A 53 5.51 -11.36 -1.37
CA GLY A 53 5.16 -12.58 -2.11
C GLY A 53 6.38 -13.41 -2.53
N ALA A 54 7.57 -12.98 -2.19
CA ALA A 54 8.82 -13.66 -2.46
C ALA A 54 9.33 -14.36 -1.20
N VAL A 55 9.16 -15.67 -1.13
CA VAL A 55 9.74 -16.59 -0.13
C VAL A 55 11.28 -16.49 -0.05
N ARG A 56 11.92 -15.62 -0.80
CA ARG A 56 13.38 -15.56 -1.01
C ARG A 56 14.15 -14.54 -0.19
N ASN A 57 13.54 -13.77 0.69
CA ASN A 57 14.25 -12.69 1.40
C ASN A 57 14.54 -13.00 2.88
N LEU A 58 15.26 -14.08 3.11
CA LEU A 58 15.92 -14.37 4.40
C LEU A 58 17.34 -13.74 4.41
N GLY A 59 17.46 -12.46 4.20
CA GLY A 59 18.75 -11.76 4.24
C GLY A 59 18.78 -10.75 5.39
N THR A 60 19.94 -10.56 5.96
CA THR A 60 20.32 -9.90 7.22
C THR A 60 20.01 -8.40 7.35
N TYR A 61 19.49 -7.76 6.37
CA TYR A 61 18.88 -6.43 6.45
C TYR A 61 17.41 -6.61 6.11
N GLY A 62 16.53 -6.09 6.92
CA GLY A 62 15.07 -6.28 6.80
C GLY A 62 14.46 -5.96 5.42
N GLY A 63 14.98 -6.61 4.38
CA GLY A 63 14.59 -6.44 2.98
C GLY A 63 13.18 -6.93 2.64
N THR A 64 12.31 -7.04 3.66
CA THR A 64 10.87 -7.18 3.48
C THR A 64 10.25 -5.79 3.30
N GLN A 65 9.18 -5.71 2.54
CA GLN A 65 8.42 -4.46 2.38
C GLN A 65 8.09 -3.83 3.74
N ALA A 66 7.67 -4.64 4.68
CA ALA A 66 7.32 -4.20 6.02
C ALA A 66 8.53 -3.63 6.82
N GLY A 67 9.71 -4.24 6.70
CA GLY A 67 10.91 -3.71 7.36
C GLY A 67 11.32 -2.35 6.78
N ILE A 68 11.26 -2.18 5.46
CA ILE A 68 11.53 -0.89 4.80
C ILE A 68 10.51 0.15 5.23
N ALA A 69 9.23 -0.23 5.28
CA ALA A 69 8.16 0.65 5.71
C ALA A 69 8.31 1.07 7.18
N GLU A 70 8.69 0.14 8.06
CA GLU A 70 8.96 0.42 9.47
C GLU A 70 10.07 1.44 9.62
N ASP A 71 11.25 1.16 9.02
CA ASP A 71 12.41 2.05 9.08
C ASP A 71 12.08 3.45 8.58
N LEU A 72 11.34 3.54 7.46
CA LEU A 72 10.97 4.81 6.86
C LEU A 72 9.99 5.58 7.74
N LEU A 73 8.89 4.96 8.17
CA LEU A 73 7.85 5.62 8.96
C LEU A 73 8.39 6.10 10.31
N LEU A 74 9.22 5.29 10.99
CA LEU A 74 9.86 5.68 12.25
C LEU A 74 10.87 6.81 12.04
N SER A 75 11.68 6.77 10.97
CA SER A 75 12.63 7.85 10.65
C SER A 75 11.93 9.17 10.32
N LEU A 76 10.70 9.12 9.80
CA LEU A 76 9.86 10.30 9.55
C LEU A 76 9.10 10.79 10.80
N GLY A 77 9.33 10.16 11.95
CA GLY A 77 8.79 10.59 13.25
C GLY A 77 7.46 9.96 13.66
N LEU A 78 7.04 8.85 13.01
CA LEU A 78 5.91 8.09 13.53
C LEU A 78 6.33 7.37 14.82
N SER A 79 5.50 7.47 15.87
CA SER A 79 5.74 6.75 17.11
C SER A 79 5.51 5.24 16.93
N ARG A 80 6.40 4.43 17.53
CA ARG A 80 6.40 2.95 17.36
C ARG A 80 5.13 2.30 17.90
N ASP A 81 4.56 2.83 18.96
CA ASP A 81 3.32 2.37 19.59
C ASP A 81 2.08 2.56 18.71
N ARG A 82 2.13 3.50 17.75
CA ARG A 82 1.08 3.74 16.77
C ARG A 82 1.20 2.87 15.52
N LEU A 83 2.34 2.22 15.30
CA LEU A 83 2.61 1.45 14.07
C LEU A 83 2.33 -0.03 14.27
N THR A 84 1.48 -0.58 13.44
CA THR A 84 1.23 -2.02 13.31
C THR A 84 1.67 -2.49 11.92
N LEU A 85 2.35 -3.63 11.84
CA LEU A 85 2.86 -4.19 10.58
C LEU A 85 2.19 -5.52 10.29
N GLU A 86 1.53 -5.64 9.15
CA GLU A 86 1.11 -6.91 8.58
C GLU A 86 2.14 -7.35 7.53
N THR A 87 2.74 -8.52 7.71
CA THR A 87 3.93 -8.97 6.97
C THR A 87 3.75 -10.28 6.21
N ARG A 88 2.58 -10.91 6.30
CA ARG A 88 2.33 -12.27 5.80
C ARG A 88 1.60 -12.32 4.47
N SER A 89 0.95 -11.24 4.09
CA SER A 89 0.15 -11.14 2.87
C SER A 89 1.02 -11.28 1.60
N ARG A 90 0.48 -11.91 0.58
CA ARG A 90 1.11 -12.15 -0.73
C ARG A 90 0.37 -11.44 -1.86
N ASN A 91 -0.80 -10.90 -1.58
CA ASN A 91 -1.66 -10.22 -2.54
C ASN A 91 -2.67 -9.32 -1.82
N THR A 92 -3.39 -8.50 -2.58
CA THR A 92 -4.31 -7.49 -2.01
C THR A 92 -5.47 -8.09 -1.23
N ALA A 93 -5.97 -9.26 -1.60
CA ALA A 93 -7.03 -9.92 -0.83
C ALA A 93 -6.51 -10.41 0.53
N GLU A 94 -5.29 -10.95 0.56
CA GLU A 94 -4.63 -11.33 1.81
C GLU A 94 -4.26 -10.12 2.66
N ASN A 95 -3.79 -9.01 2.05
CA ASN A 95 -3.62 -7.74 2.77
C ASN A 95 -4.90 -7.38 3.53
N ALA A 96 -6.03 -7.38 2.85
CA ALA A 96 -7.31 -7.01 3.45
C ALA A 96 -7.72 -7.95 4.60
N THR A 97 -7.62 -9.26 4.38
CA THR A 97 -8.08 -10.28 5.35
C THR A 97 -7.14 -10.38 6.55
N LEU A 98 -5.82 -10.45 6.30
CA LEU A 98 -4.84 -10.61 7.38
C LEU A 98 -4.73 -9.34 8.23
N THR A 99 -4.82 -8.16 7.61
CA THR A 99 -4.85 -6.91 8.35
C THR A 99 -6.13 -6.79 9.17
N HIS A 100 -7.28 -7.16 8.62
CA HIS A 100 -8.54 -7.20 9.38
C HIS A 100 -8.42 -8.10 10.62
N ALA A 101 -7.90 -9.31 10.45
CA ALA A 101 -7.69 -10.23 11.56
C ALA A 101 -6.68 -9.70 12.61
N LEU A 102 -5.66 -8.94 12.16
CA LEU A 102 -4.62 -8.40 13.03
C LEU A 102 -5.12 -7.23 13.88
N VAL A 103 -5.89 -6.31 13.29
CA VAL A 103 -6.34 -5.09 13.99
C VAL A 103 -7.73 -5.22 14.60
N ALA A 104 -8.50 -6.25 14.19
CA ALA A 104 -9.84 -6.54 14.65
C ALA A 104 -10.72 -5.27 14.73
N PRO A 105 -11.01 -4.61 13.58
CA PRO A 105 -11.72 -3.35 13.60
C PRO A 105 -13.16 -3.55 14.08
N GLU A 106 -13.64 -2.63 14.91
CA GLU A 106 -14.99 -2.66 15.48
C GLU A 106 -16.01 -1.98 14.56
N ALA A 107 -17.29 -2.35 14.73
CA ALA A 107 -18.38 -1.70 14.03
C ALA A 107 -18.44 -0.20 14.40
N GLY A 108 -18.57 0.66 13.39
CA GLY A 108 -18.60 2.11 13.58
C GLY A 108 -17.22 2.77 13.54
N GLU A 109 -16.13 2.01 13.55
CA GLU A 109 -14.81 2.57 13.30
C GLU A 109 -14.67 3.04 11.83
N ARG A 110 -13.92 4.14 11.66
CA ARG A 110 -13.62 4.70 10.35
C ARG A 110 -12.13 4.58 10.06
N TRP A 111 -11.80 3.97 8.93
CA TRP A 111 -10.43 3.73 8.51
C TRP A 111 -10.13 4.43 7.17
N ILE A 112 -8.96 5.06 7.07
CA ILE A 112 -8.48 5.63 5.82
C ILE A 112 -7.60 4.59 5.11
N LEU A 113 -7.88 4.29 3.84
CA LEU A 113 -7.08 3.39 3.02
C LEU A 113 -6.23 4.20 2.04
N VAL A 114 -4.91 4.18 2.22
CA VAL A 114 -3.93 4.90 1.40
C VAL A 114 -3.29 3.92 0.42
N THR A 115 -3.43 4.20 -0.87
CA THR A 115 -2.74 3.47 -1.95
C THR A 115 -2.76 4.30 -3.24
N SER A 116 -2.01 3.88 -4.28
CA SER A 116 -2.01 4.55 -5.58
C SER A 116 -3.40 4.60 -6.21
N ALA A 117 -3.70 5.68 -6.89
CA ALA A 117 -5.01 5.93 -7.51
C ALA A 117 -5.43 4.79 -8.45
N PHE A 118 -4.51 4.29 -9.27
CA PHE A 118 -4.76 3.17 -10.19
C PHE A 118 -5.08 1.85 -9.46
N HIS A 119 -4.54 1.68 -8.24
CA HIS A 119 -4.75 0.49 -7.41
C HIS A 119 -5.99 0.56 -6.52
N MET A 120 -6.49 1.76 -6.23
CA MET A 120 -7.58 2.00 -5.27
C MET A 120 -8.85 1.19 -5.55
N PRO A 121 -9.34 1.05 -6.79
CA PRO A 121 -10.57 0.28 -7.06
C PRO A 121 -10.45 -1.19 -6.63
N ARG A 122 -9.29 -1.84 -6.89
CA ARG A 122 -9.04 -3.22 -6.50
C ARG A 122 -8.87 -3.36 -4.99
N ALA A 123 -8.15 -2.44 -4.37
CA ALA A 123 -7.95 -2.40 -2.94
C ALA A 123 -9.29 -2.26 -2.19
N MET A 124 -10.09 -1.26 -2.54
CA MET A 124 -11.40 -1.03 -1.91
C MET A 124 -12.33 -2.24 -2.01
N ARG A 125 -12.33 -2.93 -3.16
CA ARG A 125 -13.12 -4.16 -3.33
C ARG A 125 -12.66 -5.25 -2.36
N SER A 126 -11.35 -5.50 -2.27
CA SER A 126 -10.78 -6.52 -1.39
C SER A 126 -11.06 -6.23 0.08
N PHE A 127 -10.86 -5.00 0.51
CA PHE A 127 -11.09 -4.59 1.89
C PHE A 127 -12.57 -4.65 2.27
N LYS A 128 -13.48 -4.20 1.41
CA LYS A 128 -14.94 -4.35 1.65
C LYS A 128 -15.35 -5.80 1.78
N ARG A 129 -14.82 -6.70 0.94
CA ARG A 129 -15.11 -8.13 1.02
C ARG A 129 -14.55 -8.80 2.28
N ALA A 130 -13.45 -8.29 2.82
CA ALA A 130 -12.88 -8.75 4.07
C ALA A 130 -13.66 -8.28 5.31
N GLY A 131 -14.75 -7.54 5.12
CA GLY A 131 -15.64 -7.13 6.22
C GLY A 131 -15.20 -5.88 6.96
N TRP A 132 -14.31 -5.07 6.37
CA TRP A 132 -13.91 -3.81 6.98
C TRP A 132 -15.11 -2.89 7.21
N PRO A 133 -15.15 -2.15 8.34
CA PRO A 133 -16.19 -1.16 8.59
C PRO A 133 -16.09 0.02 7.59
N GLU A 134 -16.37 1.24 8.00
CA GLU A 134 -16.30 2.38 7.09
C GLU A 134 -14.87 2.62 6.59
N LEU A 135 -14.67 2.48 5.28
CA LEU A 135 -13.41 2.76 4.59
C LEU A 135 -13.50 4.04 3.78
N VAL A 136 -12.60 4.98 4.09
CA VAL A 136 -12.42 6.21 3.33
C VAL A 136 -11.25 6.01 2.36
N PRO A 137 -11.49 5.98 1.04
CA PRO A 137 -10.41 5.86 0.07
C PRO A 137 -9.56 7.15 0.06
N TRP A 138 -8.25 7.00 0.09
CA TRP A 138 -7.30 8.09 0.01
C TRP A 138 -6.28 7.80 -1.11
N PRO A 139 -6.67 8.05 -2.38
CA PRO A 139 -5.81 7.78 -3.52
C PRO A 139 -4.65 8.79 -3.57
N VAL A 140 -3.47 8.27 -3.90
CA VAL A 140 -2.23 9.02 -4.12
C VAL A 140 -1.54 8.52 -5.39
N ASP A 141 -0.36 8.98 -5.74
CA ASP A 141 0.39 8.52 -6.91
C ASP A 141 -0.49 8.56 -8.17
N PHE A 142 -0.99 9.75 -8.48
CA PHE A 142 -1.76 10.01 -9.71
C PHE A 142 -0.79 10.13 -10.89
N ARG A 143 -0.87 9.19 -11.83
CA ARG A 143 0.06 9.13 -12.97
C ARG A 143 -0.40 9.86 -14.22
N SER A 144 -1.63 10.38 -14.24
CA SER A 144 -2.15 11.21 -15.33
C SER A 144 -3.20 12.17 -14.80
N GLU A 145 -3.19 13.40 -15.28
CA GLU A 145 -4.23 14.38 -14.97
C GLU A 145 -5.43 14.23 -15.91
N ARG A 146 -5.16 13.94 -17.19
CA ARG A 146 -6.18 13.78 -18.24
C ARG A 146 -5.79 12.69 -19.22
N LEU A 147 -6.78 12.09 -19.89
CA LEU A 147 -6.54 11.06 -20.92
C LEU A 147 -5.60 11.53 -22.05
N ARG A 148 -5.55 12.83 -22.33
CA ARG A 148 -4.69 13.44 -23.35
C ARG A 148 -3.24 13.57 -22.93
N ASP A 149 -2.95 13.59 -21.63
CA ASP A 149 -1.59 13.80 -21.10
C ASP A 149 -0.73 12.55 -21.30
N GLY A 150 -1.36 11.37 -21.46
CA GLY A 150 -0.71 10.11 -21.82
C GLY A 150 -0.37 9.94 -23.30
N LEU A 151 -0.70 10.90 -24.18
CA LEU A 151 -0.41 10.83 -25.61
C LEU A 151 0.90 11.53 -26.02
N GLY A 152 1.76 11.86 -25.07
CA GLY A 152 3.09 12.43 -25.33
C GLY A 152 4.08 11.39 -25.89
N TRP A 153 5.14 11.88 -26.57
CA TRP A 153 6.22 11.04 -27.12
C TRP A 153 7.21 10.55 -26.03
N ASN A 154 6.72 10.08 -24.89
CA ASN A 154 7.55 9.39 -23.89
C ASN A 154 7.21 7.90 -23.90
N LEU A 155 7.91 7.15 -24.77
CA LEU A 155 7.66 5.72 -24.96
C LEU A 155 7.82 4.94 -23.66
N ALA A 156 8.80 5.28 -22.83
CA ALA A 156 9.06 4.58 -21.57
C ALA A 156 7.88 4.74 -20.60
N ASP A 157 7.42 5.97 -20.36
CA ASP A 157 6.31 6.25 -19.48
C ASP A 157 4.99 5.66 -20.02
N ASN A 158 4.77 5.73 -21.33
CA ASN A 158 3.58 5.16 -21.95
C ASN A 158 3.54 3.63 -21.80
N LEU A 159 4.68 2.95 -21.94
CA LEU A 159 4.77 1.51 -21.73
C LEU A 159 4.58 1.14 -20.26
N ASP A 160 5.09 1.92 -19.31
CA ASP A 160 4.88 1.68 -17.88
C ASP A 160 3.42 1.89 -17.48
N GLN A 161 2.79 2.95 -17.98
CA GLN A 161 1.36 3.19 -17.76
C GLN A 161 0.49 2.07 -18.34
N LEU A 162 0.81 1.60 -19.56
CA LEU A 162 0.11 0.47 -20.18
C LEU A 162 0.29 -0.81 -19.37
N ASN A 163 1.50 -1.12 -18.93
CA ASN A 163 1.81 -2.27 -18.09
C ASN A 163 1.04 -2.22 -16.77
N THR A 164 0.98 -1.05 -16.14
CA THR A 164 0.21 -0.82 -14.92
C THR A 164 -1.29 -1.03 -15.14
N ALA A 165 -1.86 -0.44 -16.20
CA ALA A 165 -3.27 -0.60 -16.55
C ALA A 165 -3.63 -2.07 -16.85
N MET A 166 -2.77 -2.78 -17.56
CA MET A 166 -2.95 -4.21 -17.85
C MET A 166 -2.90 -5.05 -16.56
N LYS A 167 -1.93 -4.83 -15.68
CA LYS A 167 -1.83 -5.54 -14.40
C LYS A 167 -3.08 -5.35 -13.52
N GLU A 168 -3.57 -4.12 -13.41
CA GLU A 168 -4.78 -3.83 -12.63
C GLU A 168 -6.04 -4.44 -13.27
N THR A 169 -6.17 -4.37 -14.60
CA THR A 169 -7.30 -4.96 -15.32
C THR A 169 -7.33 -6.48 -15.16
N VAL A 170 -6.19 -7.13 -15.38
CA VAL A 170 -6.05 -8.59 -15.19
C VAL A 170 -6.29 -8.96 -13.72
N GLY A 171 -5.77 -8.17 -12.78
CA GLY A 171 -6.00 -8.37 -11.34
C GLY A 171 -7.48 -8.27 -10.97
N LEU A 172 -8.19 -7.28 -11.48
CA LEU A 172 -9.64 -7.12 -11.26
C LEU A 172 -10.45 -8.28 -11.84
N LEU A 173 -10.09 -8.75 -13.06
CA LEU A 173 -10.76 -9.88 -13.70
C LEU A 173 -10.48 -11.19 -12.95
N ALA A 174 -9.22 -11.45 -12.60
CA ALA A 174 -8.83 -12.64 -11.84
C ALA A 174 -9.54 -12.68 -10.47
N TYR A 175 -9.65 -11.55 -9.77
CA TYR A 175 -10.37 -11.50 -8.51
C TYR A 175 -11.88 -11.67 -8.67
N ARG A 176 -12.46 -11.20 -9.79
CA ARG A 176 -13.87 -11.43 -10.10
C ARG A 176 -14.15 -12.93 -10.32
N VAL A 177 -13.29 -13.62 -11.08
CA VAL A 177 -13.41 -15.06 -11.38
C VAL A 177 -13.15 -15.91 -10.14
N ALA A 178 -12.14 -15.55 -9.35
CA ALA A 178 -11.79 -16.28 -8.13
C ALA A 178 -12.71 -16.00 -6.93
N GLY A 179 -13.76 -15.19 -7.11
CA GLY A 179 -14.66 -14.81 -6.02
C GLY A 179 -14.00 -13.97 -4.92
N ARG A 180 -12.88 -13.31 -5.25
CA ARG A 180 -12.07 -12.50 -4.30
C ARG A 180 -12.28 -11.01 -4.49
#